data_144784063f55d76d1098caeb8636e282
#
_entry.id   144784063f55d76d1098caeb8636e282
#
_cell.length_a   1.000
_cell.length_b   1.000
_cell.length_c   1.000
_cell.angle_alpha   90.00
_cell.angle_beta   90.00
_cell.angle_gamma   90.00
#
_symmetry.space_group_name_H-M   'P 1'
#
loop_
_entity.id
_entity.type
_entity.pdbx_description
1 polymer ?
#
loop_
_entity_poly.entity_id
_entity_poly.type
_entity_poly.pdbx_seq_one_letter_code
_entity_poly.pdbx_strand_id
1 'polypeptide(L)'
;MSIAYRFFMLLALVVLTLNYTPSVSAQEESFGIEEIIVTARKVEESSQSVPVAITAITEDLRRSSIRDLNDINGFAPNVIIAENGSRSGGGAEINIRGISPTRGDDNSFDPPIGVMLDGVYLGSSAGAVLENFDIERIEVLRGPQGTLFGKNTVGGVINVVRTRPTGELGAKVQMVIGEDGLNEQRLVLNLPKAGNISTKVFATSMKDDGWLPNVTSGKKIPRKNYSNYGLAFLWEPSDQFNALLTVEQIMDKSQLDVWHTNYNMAAGVFEKPTDPREKAIHLASLTCTVFGACRTSTDIPGNAELDTEHDAENDVKAYTLNLSYDLNENVTLKAISSIREQDEYRIYDYDGSAAPMITIERWNEYEQTSHEFRFEGQWENSSLIAGVYLWESEFTQDWVTGGQFWRTLFGGLVGTKEGWATCQGTNGFDNPFFPINCDRSIEGGFDGPITQILYETQETESTAAFFQYERNVTEKLALTVGARWTEEEKHFIAGQAYLSSVAAQRDRQFIGYADLNNKWDETSLKFGATYELDENRMIYASFSEGFHSGGFFGVNQNIRDFERDQYDPEYATSIELGFKSMMLDNRLRFNVAAFRNEFEDKQESFV
;
A
#
# COMPACT_ATOMS: atom_id res chain seq x y z
N MET A 1 -19.44 -6.14 25.67
CA MET A 1 -20.12 -6.35 24.37
C MET A 1 -20.26 -4.99 23.71
N SER A 2 -19.44 -4.74 22.67
CA SER A 2 -19.41 -3.46 21.97
C SER A 2 -20.73 -3.16 21.22
N ILE A 3 -20.99 -1.89 20.96
CA ILE A 3 -22.20 -1.43 20.22
C ILE A 3 -22.26 -2.12 18.84
N ALA A 4 -21.12 -2.37 18.21
CA ALA A 4 -21.00 -3.09 16.94
C ALA A 4 -21.57 -4.51 17.01
N TYR A 5 -21.32 -5.26 18.08
CA TYR A 5 -21.85 -6.61 18.27
C TYR A 5 -23.39 -6.63 18.42
N ARG A 6 -23.96 -5.61 19.08
CA ARG A 6 -25.40 -5.45 19.23
C ARG A 6 -26.08 -5.06 17.90
N PHE A 7 -25.40 -4.27 17.08
CA PHE A 7 -25.89 -3.86 15.77
C PHE A 7 -25.90 -5.05 14.80
N PHE A 8 -24.84 -5.87 14.78
CA PHE A 8 -24.76 -7.09 13.97
C PHE A 8 -25.81 -8.14 14.38
N MET A 9 -26.05 -8.33 15.68
CA MET A 9 -27.11 -9.24 16.15
C MET A 9 -28.51 -8.78 15.77
N LEU A 10 -28.79 -7.48 15.80
CA LEU A 10 -30.08 -6.93 15.40
C LEU A 10 -30.30 -7.06 13.88
N LEU A 11 -29.26 -6.83 13.06
CA LEU A 11 -29.32 -6.98 11.61
C LEU A 11 -29.50 -8.45 11.19
N ALA A 12 -28.79 -9.38 11.85
CA ALA A 12 -28.95 -10.82 11.62
C ALA A 12 -30.36 -11.31 11.96
N LEU A 13 -31.02 -10.74 12.99
CA LEU A 13 -32.38 -11.09 13.35
C LEU A 13 -33.40 -10.61 12.31
N VAL A 14 -33.17 -9.44 11.71
CA VAL A 14 -34.07 -8.89 10.65
C VAL A 14 -33.96 -9.72 9.37
N VAL A 15 -32.79 -10.21 9.01
CA VAL A 15 -32.55 -11.06 7.82
C VAL A 15 -33.20 -12.45 7.99
N LEU A 16 -33.23 -12.99 9.19
CA LEU A 16 -33.85 -14.30 9.49
C LEU A 16 -35.37 -14.29 9.45
N THR A 17 -36.05 -13.12 9.48
CA THR A 17 -37.52 -13.01 9.43
C THR A 17 -38.08 -12.83 8.03
N LEU A 18 -37.26 -12.64 7.01
CA LEU A 18 -37.70 -12.54 5.63
C LEU A 18 -37.72 -13.95 5.01
N ASN A 19 -38.88 -14.62 5.05
CA ASN A 19 -39.13 -15.85 4.29
C ASN A 19 -39.18 -15.54 2.78
N TYR A 20 -37.98 -15.43 2.19
CA TYR A 20 -37.83 -15.31 0.74
C TYR A 20 -37.54 -16.69 0.17
N THR A 21 -38.49 -17.24 -0.60
CA THR A 21 -38.21 -18.41 -1.42
C THR A 21 -37.57 -17.94 -2.72
N PRO A 22 -36.26 -18.14 -2.94
CA PRO A 22 -35.65 -17.79 -4.20
C PRO A 22 -36.18 -18.77 -5.26
N SER A 23 -36.73 -18.23 -6.34
CA SER A 23 -36.88 -18.98 -7.58
C SER A 23 -35.51 -19.28 -8.13
N VAL A 24 -35.03 -20.51 -7.95
CA VAL A 24 -33.81 -20.98 -8.62
C VAL A 24 -34.15 -21.10 -10.10
N SER A 25 -33.84 -20.07 -10.87
CA SER A 25 -33.73 -20.17 -12.32
C SER A 25 -32.43 -20.94 -12.59
N ALA A 26 -32.53 -22.14 -13.13
CA ALA A 26 -31.39 -22.85 -13.66
C ALA A 26 -30.91 -22.04 -14.89
N GLN A 27 -29.86 -21.24 -14.70
CA GLN A 27 -29.11 -20.67 -15.78
C GLN A 27 -28.41 -21.84 -16.51
N GLU A 28 -28.58 -21.97 -17.81
CA GLU A 28 -27.78 -22.88 -18.64
C GLU A 28 -26.31 -22.46 -18.42
N GLU A 29 -25.51 -23.32 -17.82
CA GLU A 29 -24.08 -23.11 -17.67
C GLU A 29 -23.46 -23.05 -19.07
N SER A 30 -23.12 -21.86 -19.52
CA SER A 30 -22.26 -21.70 -20.67
C SER A 30 -20.88 -22.26 -20.30
N PHE A 31 -20.43 -23.29 -20.99
CA PHE A 31 -19.08 -23.89 -20.78
C PHE A 31 -17.94 -22.99 -21.27
N GLY A 32 -18.19 -21.74 -21.63
CA GLY A 32 -17.19 -20.75 -22.04
C GLY A 32 -16.61 -19.98 -20.85
N ILE A 33 -15.35 -19.53 -21.00
CA ILE A 33 -14.73 -18.58 -20.06
C ILE A 33 -15.47 -17.26 -20.23
N GLU A 34 -15.95 -16.69 -19.13
CA GLU A 34 -16.63 -15.39 -19.13
C GLU A 34 -15.70 -14.28 -19.65
N GLU A 35 -16.26 -13.33 -20.36
CA GLU A 35 -15.56 -12.11 -20.75
C GLU A 35 -15.31 -11.27 -19.49
N ILE A 36 -14.06 -10.85 -19.29
CA ILE A 36 -13.68 -10.00 -18.17
C ILE A 36 -13.54 -8.56 -18.67
N ILE A 37 -14.38 -7.69 -18.15
CA ILE A 37 -14.29 -6.25 -18.38
C ILE A 37 -13.28 -5.64 -17.40
N VAL A 38 -12.42 -4.76 -17.89
CA VAL A 38 -11.38 -4.08 -17.12
C VAL A 38 -11.40 -2.58 -17.39
N THR A 39 -10.78 -1.80 -16.52
CA THR A 39 -10.60 -0.36 -16.65
C THR A 39 -9.13 0.04 -16.80
N ALA A 40 -8.33 -0.87 -17.35
CA ALA A 40 -6.88 -0.73 -17.52
C ALA A 40 -6.44 0.52 -18.31
N ARG A 41 -7.28 1.02 -19.18
CA ARG A 41 -7.07 2.28 -19.92
C ARG A 41 -8.03 3.39 -19.47
N LYS A 42 -8.53 3.32 -18.22
CA LYS A 42 -9.49 4.26 -17.62
C LYS A 42 -10.89 4.26 -18.26
N VAL A 43 -11.14 3.37 -19.22
CA VAL A 43 -12.44 3.07 -19.84
C VAL A 43 -12.75 1.59 -19.69
N GLU A 44 -14.04 1.24 -19.64
CA GLU A 44 -14.47 -0.16 -19.57
C GLU A 44 -14.29 -0.82 -20.93
N GLU A 45 -13.50 -1.90 -20.96
CA GLU A 45 -13.19 -2.66 -22.17
C GLU A 45 -12.88 -4.12 -21.85
N SER A 46 -12.98 -5.00 -22.84
CA SER A 46 -12.61 -6.41 -22.68
C SER A 46 -11.12 -6.56 -22.34
N SER A 47 -10.79 -7.37 -21.35
CA SER A 47 -9.38 -7.68 -21.03
C SER A 47 -8.63 -8.29 -22.20
N GLN A 48 -9.35 -8.87 -23.19
CA GLN A 48 -8.77 -9.45 -24.39
C GLN A 48 -8.51 -8.40 -25.49
N SER A 49 -9.19 -7.24 -25.46
CA SER A 49 -8.97 -6.14 -26.41
C SER A 49 -7.93 -5.12 -25.96
N VAL A 50 -7.53 -5.13 -24.68
CA VAL A 50 -6.52 -4.20 -24.13
C VAL A 50 -5.11 -4.57 -24.60
N PRO A 51 -4.35 -3.70 -25.30
CA PRO A 51 -3.00 -3.99 -25.76
C PRO A 51 -1.94 -3.77 -24.67
N VAL A 52 -2.07 -4.48 -23.55
CA VAL A 52 -1.12 -4.48 -22.43
C VAL A 52 -1.16 -5.82 -21.70
N ALA A 53 -0.06 -6.19 -21.06
CA ALA A 53 -0.01 -7.38 -20.22
C ALA A 53 -0.80 -7.14 -18.94
N ILE A 54 -2.05 -7.58 -18.93
CA ILE A 54 -2.97 -7.46 -17.78
C ILE A 54 -3.39 -8.82 -17.26
N THR A 55 -3.57 -8.91 -15.94
CA THR A 55 -4.28 -9.99 -15.27
C THR A 55 -5.44 -9.39 -14.49
N ALA A 56 -6.65 -9.84 -14.78
CA ALA A 56 -7.83 -9.44 -14.03
C ALA A 56 -8.35 -10.63 -13.22
N ILE A 57 -8.50 -10.43 -11.93
CA ILE A 57 -8.95 -11.43 -10.94
C ILE A 57 -10.37 -11.04 -10.54
N THR A 58 -11.35 -11.88 -10.84
CA THR A 58 -12.78 -11.64 -10.63
C THR A 58 -13.44 -12.77 -9.85
N GLU A 59 -13.79 -13.86 -10.53
CA GLU A 59 -14.42 -15.02 -9.91
C GLU A 59 -13.51 -15.73 -8.91
N ASP A 60 -12.19 -15.71 -9.14
CA ASP A 60 -11.21 -16.30 -8.23
C ASP A 60 -11.27 -15.66 -6.84
N LEU A 61 -11.62 -14.37 -6.74
CA LEU A 61 -11.87 -13.69 -5.47
C LEU A 61 -12.98 -14.36 -4.65
N ARG A 62 -13.98 -14.96 -5.33
CA ARG A 62 -15.11 -15.64 -4.69
C ARG A 62 -14.85 -17.11 -4.39
N ARG A 63 -14.06 -17.79 -5.24
CA ARG A 63 -13.80 -19.25 -5.16
C ARG A 63 -12.58 -19.58 -4.34
N SER A 64 -11.60 -18.68 -4.28
CA SER A 64 -10.36 -18.85 -3.54
C SER A 64 -10.49 -18.24 -2.13
N SER A 65 -9.62 -18.66 -1.23
CA SER A 65 -9.53 -18.08 0.12
C SER A 65 -8.80 -16.73 0.11
N ILE A 66 -8.91 -15.95 -0.99
CA ILE A 66 -8.32 -14.61 -1.11
C ILE A 66 -9.08 -13.68 -0.17
N ARG A 67 -8.40 -13.14 0.83
CA ARG A 67 -8.96 -12.24 1.85
C ARG A 67 -8.57 -10.81 1.60
N ASP A 68 -7.33 -10.61 1.20
CA ASP A 68 -6.74 -9.30 0.95
C ASP A 68 -5.79 -9.34 -0.27
N LEU A 69 -5.13 -8.23 -0.51
CA LEU A 69 -4.23 -8.08 -1.66
C LEU A 69 -3.00 -9.01 -1.61
N ASN A 70 -2.54 -9.44 -0.43
CA ASN A 70 -1.39 -10.35 -0.30
C ASN A 70 -1.74 -11.76 -0.83
N ASP A 71 -2.99 -12.16 -0.72
CA ASP A 71 -3.44 -13.48 -1.14
C ASP A 71 -3.49 -13.64 -2.68
N ILE A 72 -3.34 -12.56 -3.46
CA ILE A 72 -3.29 -12.66 -4.93
C ILE A 72 -1.94 -13.15 -5.48
N ASN A 73 -0.97 -13.44 -4.61
CA ASN A 73 0.28 -14.06 -5.01
C ASN A 73 0.05 -15.34 -5.82
N GLY A 74 0.72 -15.44 -6.97
CA GLY A 74 0.58 -16.57 -7.88
C GLY A 74 -0.56 -16.48 -8.90
N PHE A 75 -1.49 -15.51 -8.76
CA PHE A 75 -2.55 -15.28 -9.75
C PHE A 75 -2.05 -14.46 -10.94
N ALA A 76 -1.08 -13.57 -10.73
CA ALA A 76 -0.48 -12.78 -11.80
C ALA A 76 1.00 -13.15 -11.98
N PRO A 77 1.47 -13.46 -13.20
CA PRO A 77 2.88 -13.77 -13.45
C PRO A 77 3.78 -12.57 -13.13
N ASN A 78 4.96 -12.84 -12.54
CA ASN A 78 5.97 -11.82 -12.17
C ASN A 78 5.44 -10.76 -11.19
N VAL A 79 4.50 -11.14 -10.33
CA VAL A 79 3.97 -10.30 -9.24
C VAL A 79 4.18 -11.03 -7.93
N ILE A 80 4.76 -10.33 -6.97
CA ILE A 80 4.93 -10.79 -5.59
C ILE A 80 4.43 -9.65 -4.70
N ILE A 81 3.53 -9.98 -3.79
CA ILE A 81 3.04 -9.07 -2.77
C ILE A 81 3.36 -9.69 -1.42
N ALA A 82 4.01 -8.94 -0.56
CA ALA A 82 4.33 -9.36 0.79
C ALA A 82 3.86 -8.30 1.79
N GLU A 83 3.46 -8.74 2.98
CA GLU A 83 3.32 -7.81 4.08
C GLU A 83 4.69 -7.23 4.42
N ASN A 84 4.75 -5.93 4.57
CA ASN A 84 5.93 -5.29 5.11
C ASN A 84 5.93 -5.49 6.63
N GLY A 85 6.76 -6.41 7.12
CA GLY A 85 6.87 -6.74 8.54
C GLY A 85 7.24 -5.55 9.45
N SER A 86 7.70 -4.44 8.88
CA SER A 86 7.96 -3.20 9.61
C SER A 86 6.81 -2.18 9.50
N ARG A 87 5.69 -2.52 8.82
CA ARG A 87 4.48 -1.68 8.76
C ARG A 87 3.28 -2.38 9.36
N SER A 88 2.53 -1.67 10.18
CA SER A 88 1.25 -2.12 10.70
C SER A 88 0.13 -1.94 9.66
N GLY A 89 -0.98 -2.63 9.88
CA GLY A 89 -2.23 -2.30 9.23
C GLY A 89 -2.20 -2.44 7.71
N GLY A 90 -1.59 -3.52 7.21
CA GLY A 90 -1.67 -3.85 5.80
C GLY A 90 -0.76 -3.03 4.90
N GLY A 91 0.43 -2.69 5.33
CA GLY A 91 1.47 -2.19 4.44
C GLY A 91 1.90 -3.28 3.45
N ALA A 92 1.80 -3.01 2.15
CA ALA A 92 2.15 -3.96 1.11
C ALA A 92 3.51 -3.61 0.47
N GLU A 93 4.41 -4.58 0.43
CA GLU A 93 5.57 -4.56 -0.46
C GLU A 93 5.23 -5.26 -1.76
N ILE A 94 5.01 -4.48 -2.81
CA ILE A 94 4.59 -4.97 -4.11
C ILE A 94 5.80 -5.01 -5.04
N ASN A 95 6.06 -6.16 -5.63
CA ASN A 95 7.08 -6.36 -6.64
C ASN A 95 6.44 -6.79 -7.96
N ILE A 96 6.69 -6.04 -9.03
CA ILE A 96 6.24 -6.38 -10.38
C ILE A 96 7.45 -6.36 -11.33
N ARG A 97 7.69 -7.48 -12.04
CA ARG A 97 8.79 -7.61 -13.01
C ARG A 97 10.18 -7.28 -12.42
N GLY A 98 10.40 -7.54 -11.12
CA GLY A 98 11.66 -7.26 -10.42
C GLY A 98 11.81 -5.84 -9.88
N ILE A 99 10.78 -5.00 -10.01
CA ILE A 99 10.74 -3.68 -9.38
C ILE A 99 10.02 -3.79 -8.04
N SER A 100 10.68 -3.34 -6.99
CA SER A 100 10.19 -3.34 -5.61
C SER A 100 10.48 -2.01 -4.93
N PRO A 101 9.76 -1.66 -3.86
CA PRO A 101 10.07 -0.50 -3.05
C PRO A 101 11.49 -0.58 -2.50
N THR A 102 12.22 0.53 -2.52
CA THR A 102 13.56 0.64 -1.94
C THR A 102 13.47 0.61 -0.42
N ARG A 103 12.49 1.33 0.15
CA ARG A 103 12.16 1.35 1.56
C ARG A 103 10.65 1.47 1.73
N GLY A 104 10.02 0.36 2.10
CA GLY A 104 8.58 0.35 2.33
C GLY A 104 8.17 0.88 3.71
N ASP A 105 9.11 1.18 4.58
CA ASP A 105 8.87 1.62 5.96
C ASP A 105 9.03 3.13 6.18
N ASP A 106 9.41 3.88 5.17
CA ASP A 106 9.67 5.31 5.20
C ASP A 106 8.78 6.03 4.18
N ASN A 107 7.98 7.00 4.63
CA ASN A 107 7.07 7.74 3.76
C ASN A 107 7.77 8.80 2.89
N SER A 108 9.05 9.09 3.12
CA SER A 108 9.84 9.93 2.23
C SER A 108 10.12 9.25 0.87
N PHE A 109 9.96 7.92 0.82
CA PHE A 109 10.08 7.12 -0.39
C PHE A 109 8.71 6.75 -0.95
N ASP A 110 8.41 7.25 -2.13
CA ASP A 110 7.23 6.84 -2.86
C ASP A 110 7.32 5.35 -3.30
N PRO A 111 6.22 4.60 -3.35
CA PRO A 111 6.24 3.25 -3.90
C PRO A 111 6.39 3.28 -5.44
N PRO A 112 7.23 2.42 -6.08
CA PRO A 112 7.42 2.41 -7.55
C PRO A 112 6.29 1.71 -8.31
N ILE A 113 5.28 1.22 -7.59
CA ILE A 113 4.11 0.53 -8.14
C ILE A 113 2.86 1.21 -7.60
N GLY A 114 2.03 1.68 -8.52
CA GLY A 114 0.79 2.37 -8.17
C GLY A 114 -0.28 1.40 -7.65
N VAL A 115 -0.87 1.71 -6.49
CA VAL A 115 -2.10 1.06 -6.03
C VAL A 115 -3.24 2.04 -6.19
N MET A 116 -4.28 1.62 -6.91
CA MET A 116 -5.47 2.43 -7.15
C MET A 116 -6.68 1.77 -6.50
N LEU A 117 -7.52 2.55 -5.84
CA LEU A 117 -8.82 2.12 -5.33
C LEU A 117 -9.92 2.99 -5.93
N ASP A 118 -10.82 2.39 -6.71
CA ASP A 118 -11.90 3.09 -7.42
C ASP A 118 -11.43 4.31 -8.23
N GLY A 119 -10.23 4.22 -8.82
CA GLY A 119 -9.60 5.27 -9.61
C GLY A 119 -8.76 6.28 -8.82
N VAL A 120 -8.70 6.16 -7.49
CA VAL A 120 -7.89 7.02 -6.61
C VAL A 120 -6.53 6.37 -6.36
N TYR A 121 -5.45 7.10 -6.61
CA TYR A 121 -4.09 6.67 -6.26
C TYR A 121 -3.88 6.72 -4.74
N LEU A 122 -3.34 5.64 -4.17
CA LEU A 122 -2.96 5.55 -2.76
C LEU A 122 -1.48 5.90 -2.62
N GLY A 123 -1.19 7.09 -2.10
CA GLY A 123 0.18 7.60 -1.99
C GLY A 123 0.98 6.95 -0.86
N SER A 124 0.32 6.47 0.19
CA SER A 124 0.95 5.69 1.27
C SER A 124 0.76 4.19 1.03
N SER A 125 1.82 3.39 1.24
CA SER A 125 1.72 1.92 1.19
C SER A 125 1.05 1.34 2.44
N ALA A 126 0.98 2.08 3.54
CA ALA A 126 0.21 1.69 4.71
C ALA A 126 -1.30 1.77 4.40
N GLY A 127 -2.05 0.73 4.74
CA GLY A 127 -3.46 0.61 4.35
C GLY A 127 -3.71 0.31 2.87
N ALA A 128 -2.66 -0.06 2.11
CA ALA A 128 -2.79 -0.52 0.72
C ALA A 128 -3.15 -2.02 0.62
N VAL A 129 -3.07 -2.77 1.70
CA VAL A 129 -3.62 -4.15 1.76
C VAL A 129 -5.12 -4.05 1.95
N LEU A 130 -5.83 -4.03 0.83
CA LEU A 130 -7.28 -3.84 0.78
C LEU A 130 -7.99 -5.18 0.99
N GLU A 131 -8.99 -5.16 1.85
CA GLU A 131 -9.87 -6.29 2.12
C GLU A 131 -10.84 -6.51 0.93
N ASN A 132 -10.97 -7.74 0.44
CA ASN A 132 -11.54 -8.02 -0.88
C ASN A 132 -13.04 -8.37 -0.91
N PHE A 133 -13.76 -8.36 0.20
CA PHE A 133 -15.13 -8.88 0.25
C PHE A 133 -16.16 -8.07 -0.56
N ASP A 134 -15.94 -6.75 -0.69
CA ASP A 134 -16.75 -5.83 -1.51
C ASP A 134 -16.11 -5.54 -2.88
N ILE A 135 -15.02 -6.22 -3.24
CA ILE A 135 -14.32 -6.01 -4.49
C ILE A 135 -15.04 -6.74 -5.62
N GLU A 136 -15.19 -6.06 -6.75
CA GLU A 136 -15.68 -6.60 -8.01
C GLU A 136 -14.55 -7.30 -8.76
N ARG A 137 -13.39 -6.63 -8.86
CA ARG A 137 -12.20 -7.14 -9.54
C ARG A 137 -10.93 -6.44 -9.10
N ILE A 138 -9.81 -7.15 -9.27
CA ILE A 138 -8.45 -6.61 -9.14
C ILE A 138 -7.78 -6.74 -10.49
N GLU A 139 -7.27 -5.63 -11.01
CA GLU A 139 -6.57 -5.57 -12.29
C GLU A 139 -5.08 -5.32 -12.03
N VAL A 140 -4.21 -6.20 -12.52
CA VAL A 140 -2.76 -6.07 -12.39
C VAL A 140 -2.17 -5.75 -13.76
N LEU A 141 -1.78 -4.49 -13.95
CA LEU A 141 -1.11 -4.00 -15.16
C LEU A 141 0.40 -4.06 -14.94
N ARG A 142 1.10 -4.74 -15.83
CA ARG A 142 2.54 -4.98 -15.68
C ARG A 142 3.37 -4.14 -16.64
N GLY A 143 4.44 -3.53 -16.15
CA GLY A 143 5.28 -2.58 -16.87
C GLY A 143 4.82 -1.13 -16.72
N PRO A 144 5.63 -0.15 -17.17
CA PRO A 144 5.39 1.28 -16.96
C PRO A 144 4.01 1.75 -17.44
N GLN A 145 3.30 2.48 -16.59
CA GLN A 145 1.96 3.02 -16.84
C GLN A 145 1.93 4.56 -16.68
N GLY A 146 3.07 5.23 -16.88
CA GLY A 146 3.23 6.67 -16.64
C GLY A 146 2.21 7.56 -17.34
N THR A 147 1.79 7.22 -18.55
CA THR A 147 0.89 8.06 -19.37
C THR A 147 -0.51 8.25 -18.76
N LEU A 148 -1.17 7.17 -18.32
CA LEU A 148 -2.55 7.25 -17.82
C LEU A 148 -2.62 7.28 -16.29
N PHE A 149 -1.71 6.57 -15.62
CA PHE A 149 -1.74 6.47 -14.15
C PHE A 149 -0.76 7.43 -13.45
N GLY A 150 0.25 7.89 -14.18
CA GLY A 150 1.14 8.97 -13.71
C GLY A 150 2.39 8.49 -13.00
N LYS A 151 2.88 9.32 -12.09
CA LYS A 151 4.09 9.08 -11.31
C LYS A 151 4.05 7.76 -10.54
N ASN A 152 5.20 7.22 -10.21
CA ASN A 152 5.33 6.08 -9.31
C ASN A 152 4.66 4.79 -9.83
N THR A 153 4.66 4.60 -11.16
CA THR A 153 4.09 3.44 -11.83
C THR A 153 5.07 2.75 -12.78
N VAL A 154 6.38 2.82 -12.46
CA VAL A 154 7.46 2.25 -13.29
C VAL A 154 7.42 0.72 -13.35
N GLY A 155 7.01 0.05 -12.27
CA GLY A 155 6.83 -1.40 -12.25
C GLY A 155 5.48 -1.86 -12.79
N GLY A 156 4.45 -1.05 -12.57
CA GLY A 156 3.07 -1.37 -12.96
C GLY A 156 2.03 -0.71 -12.06
N VAL A 157 0.79 -1.19 -12.18
CA VAL A 157 -0.35 -0.70 -11.40
C VAL A 157 -1.20 -1.88 -10.94
N ILE A 158 -1.64 -1.83 -9.69
CA ILE A 158 -2.72 -2.66 -9.16
C ILE A 158 -3.94 -1.78 -8.99
N ASN A 159 -4.97 -2.04 -9.80
CA ASN A 159 -6.22 -1.29 -9.78
C ASN A 159 -7.32 -2.14 -9.15
N VAL A 160 -7.83 -1.70 -8.01
CA VAL A 160 -8.87 -2.37 -7.23
C VAL A 160 -10.18 -1.63 -7.46
N VAL A 161 -11.20 -2.37 -7.89
CA VAL A 161 -12.51 -1.81 -8.20
C VAL A 161 -13.55 -2.49 -7.31
N ARG A 162 -14.29 -1.69 -6.55
CA ARG A 162 -15.37 -2.17 -5.67
C ARG A 162 -16.69 -2.32 -6.43
N THR A 163 -17.58 -3.16 -5.89
CA THR A 163 -18.94 -3.28 -6.40
C THR A 163 -19.70 -1.95 -6.23
N ARG A 164 -20.61 -1.65 -7.15
CA ARG A 164 -21.46 -0.45 -7.07
C ARG A 164 -22.77 -0.76 -6.33
N PRO A 165 -23.45 0.25 -5.71
CA PRO A 165 -24.80 0.11 -5.19
C PRO A 165 -25.78 -0.33 -6.29
N THR A 166 -26.52 -1.43 -6.07
CA THR A 166 -27.43 -2.00 -7.08
C THR A 166 -28.81 -1.35 -7.12
N GLY A 167 -29.24 -0.73 -6.01
CA GLY A 167 -30.61 -0.22 -5.86
C GLY A 167 -31.68 -1.32 -5.67
N GLU A 168 -31.26 -2.57 -5.59
CA GLU A 168 -32.12 -3.71 -5.25
C GLU A 168 -31.75 -4.25 -3.88
N LEU A 169 -32.77 -4.76 -3.14
CA LEU A 169 -32.49 -5.39 -1.85
C LEU A 169 -31.64 -6.64 -2.05
N GLY A 170 -30.43 -6.62 -1.55
CA GLY A 170 -29.50 -7.76 -1.63
C GLY A 170 -28.51 -7.75 -0.48
N ALA A 171 -28.13 -8.92 0.00
CA ALA A 171 -27.13 -9.06 1.05
C ALA A 171 -26.15 -10.18 0.73
N LYS A 172 -24.85 -9.90 0.95
CA LYS A 172 -23.77 -10.89 0.97
C LYS A 172 -23.24 -10.91 2.40
N VAL A 173 -23.26 -12.07 3.04
CA VAL A 173 -22.79 -12.25 4.43
C VAL A 173 -21.84 -13.43 4.46
N GLN A 174 -20.73 -13.25 5.13
CA GLN A 174 -19.77 -14.32 5.41
C GLN A 174 -19.41 -14.29 6.89
N MET A 175 -19.33 -15.48 7.48
CA MET A 175 -18.83 -15.68 8.85
C MET A 175 -17.81 -16.80 8.81
N VAL A 176 -16.65 -16.56 9.40
CA VAL A 176 -15.58 -17.55 9.57
C VAL A 176 -15.25 -17.65 11.05
N ILE A 177 -15.25 -18.89 11.56
CA ILE A 177 -14.85 -19.20 12.94
C ILE A 177 -13.78 -20.27 12.83
N GLY A 178 -12.69 -20.10 13.54
CA GLY A 178 -11.54 -21.01 13.47
C GLY A 178 -10.84 -21.19 14.80
N GLU A 179 -9.70 -21.85 14.74
CA GLU A 179 -8.80 -21.99 15.88
C GLU A 179 -8.23 -20.66 16.30
N ASP A 180 -7.59 -20.60 17.46
CA ASP A 180 -6.97 -19.40 18.04
C ASP A 180 -7.91 -18.20 18.15
N GLY A 181 -9.19 -18.45 18.41
CA GLY A 181 -10.19 -17.38 18.59
C GLY A 181 -10.59 -16.68 17.30
N LEU A 182 -10.20 -17.18 16.12
CA LEU A 182 -10.56 -16.58 14.83
C LEU A 182 -12.07 -16.39 14.73
N ASN A 183 -12.47 -15.14 14.56
CA ASN A 183 -13.85 -14.72 14.35
C ASN A 183 -13.85 -13.60 13.31
N GLU A 184 -14.36 -13.92 12.12
CA GLU A 184 -14.43 -13.00 11.01
C GLU A 184 -15.88 -12.86 10.57
N GLN A 185 -16.33 -11.62 10.36
CA GLN A 185 -17.68 -11.27 9.96
C GLN A 185 -17.60 -10.25 8.84
N ARG A 186 -18.26 -10.52 7.72
CA ARG A 186 -18.29 -9.65 6.54
C ARG A 186 -19.71 -9.48 6.06
N LEU A 187 -20.07 -8.25 5.71
CA LEU A 187 -21.38 -7.85 5.24
C LEU A 187 -21.26 -6.90 4.05
N VAL A 188 -21.99 -7.16 2.99
CA VAL A 188 -22.37 -6.17 1.98
C VAL A 188 -23.89 -6.18 1.88
N LEU A 189 -24.52 -5.03 2.09
CA LEU A 189 -25.97 -4.86 2.05
C LEU A 189 -26.33 -3.76 1.05
N ASN A 190 -27.02 -4.12 0.00
CA ASN A 190 -27.65 -3.18 -0.92
C ASN A 190 -29.09 -2.92 -0.46
N LEU A 191 -29.48 -1.65 -0.43
CA LEU A 191 -30.82 -1.22 -0.08
C LEU A 191 -31.64 -0.94 -1.35
N PRO A 192 -32.97 -1.08 -1.29
CA PRO A 192 -33.83 -0.69 -2.39
C PRO A 192 -33.65 0.78 -2.75
N LYS A 193 -33.71 1.08 -4.05
CA LYS A 193 -33.55 2.45 -4.58
C LYS A 193 -34.61 3.37 -3.99
N ALA A 194 -34.19 4.48 -3.39
CA ALA A 194 -35.06 5.52 -2.83
C ALA A 194 -35.03 6.75 -3.74
N GLY A 195 -36.07 6.92 -4.56
CA GLY A 195 -36.07 7.90 -5.62
C GLY A 195 -34.96 7.58 -6.66
N ASN A 196 -33.99 8.47 -6.79
CA ASN A 196 -32.85 8.30 -7.70
C ASN A 196 -31.54 7.88 -6.97
N ILE A 197 -31.64 7.45 -5.70
CA ILE A 197 -30.49 7.09 -4.88
C ILE A 197 -30.49 5.59 -4.59
N SER A 198 -29.42 4.92 -4.96
CA SER A 198 -29.08 3.55 -4.55
C SER A 198 -28.06 3.61 -3.43
N THR A 199 -28.23 2.80 -2.39
CA THR A 199 -27.36 2.82 -1.20
C THR A 199 -26.80 1.43 -0.93
N LYS A 200 -25.52 1.36 -0.63
CA LYS A 200 -24.81 0.16 -0.18
C LYS A 200 -24.12 0.41 1.15
N VAL A 201 -24.20 -0.55 2.05
CA VAL A 201 -23.46 -0.61 3.31
C VAL A 201 -22.51 -1.79 3.22
N PHE A 202 -21.26 -1.59 3.62
CA PHE A 202 -20.30 -2.68 3.74
C PHE A 202 -19.61 -2.63 5.10
N ALA A 203 -19.29 -3.80 5.64
CA ALA A 203 -18.64 -3.92 6.94
C ALA A 203 -17.85 -5.22 7.02
N THR A 204 -16.65 -5.14 7.54
CA THR A 204 -15.81 -6.28 7.89
C THR A 204 -15.32 -6.13 9.32
N SER A 205 -15.27 -7.23 10.06
CA SER A 205 -14.61 -7.30 11.37
C SER A 205 -13.90 -8.64 11.47
N MET A 206 -12.61 -8.63 11.78
CA MET A 206 -11.80 -9.83 11.95
C MET A 206 -11.01 -9.72 13.26
N LYS A 207 -11.02 -10.79 14.04
CA LYS A 207 -10.23 -10.93 15.28
C LYS A 207 -9.71 -12.33 15.41
N ASP A 208 -8.49 -12.45 15.94
CA ASP A 208 -7.95 -13.68 16.49
C ASP A 208 -7.08 -13.40 17.72
N ASP A 209 -6.68 -14.46 18.43
CA ASP A 209 -5.87 -14.37 19.64
C ASP A 209 -4.37 -14.63 19.35
N GLY A 210 -3.99 -14.75 18.07
CA GLY A 210 -2.65 -15.15 17.64
C GLY A 210 -2.44 -16.67 17.73
N TRP A 211 -1.44 -17.15 17.02
CA TRP A 211 -1.16 -18.59 16.90
C TRP A 211 0.16 -19.02 17.52
N LEU A 212 1.15 -18.10 17.63
CA LEU A 212 2.50 -18.40 18.12
C LEU A 212 2.64 -17.96 19.59
N PRO A 213 2.92 -18.90 20.54
CA PRO A 213 3.15 -18.52 21.93
C PRO A 213 4.42 -17.66 22.08
N ASN A 214 4.31 -16.47 22.68
CA ASN A 214 5.46 -15.73 23.17
C ASN A 214 5.75 -16.16 24.60
N VAL A 215 6.85 -16.88 24.80
CA VAL A 215 7.19 -17.45 26.12
C VAL A 215 7.63 -16.39 27.14
N THR A 216 8.04 -15.20 26.68
CA THR A 216 8.42 -14.09 27.54
C THR A 216 7.19 -13.44 28.17
N SER A 217 6.16 -13.16 27.38
CA SER A 217 4.92 -12.51 27.85
C SER A 217 3.83 -13.51 28.28
N GLY A 218 3.92 -14.77 27.84
CA GLY A 218 2.91 -15.81 28.04
C GLY A 218 1.66 -15.64 27.18
N LYS A 219 1.66 -14.73 26.20
CA LYS A 219 0.55 -14.49 25.26
C LYS A 219 0.84 -15.16 23.92
N LYS A 220 -0.20 -15.34 23.10
CA LYS A 220 -0.05 -15.71 21.70
C LYS A 220 0.04 -14.46 20.83
N ILE A 221 0.82 -14.54 19.74
CA ILE A 221 1.10 -13.48 18.78
C ILE A 221 1.27 -14.07 17.36
N PRO A 222 1.17 -13.30 16.25
CA PRO A 222 0.54 -11.99 16.20
C PRO A 222 -0.98 -12.11 16.32
N ARG A 223 -1.62 -11.15 16.95
CA ARG A 223 -3.08 -11.06 17.05
C ARG A 223 -3.61 -10.22 15.91
N LYS A 224 -4.71 -10.62 15.30
CA LYS A 224 -5.45 -9.80 14.32
C LYS A 224 -6.62 -9.09 15.01
N ASN A 225 -6.82 -7.82 14.66
CA ASN A 225 -7.96 -7.02 15.12
C ASN A 225 -8.24 -5.91 14.09
N TYR A 226 -8.91 -6.30 13.02
CA TYR A 226 -9.21 -5.45 11.88
C TYR A 226 -10.71 -5.16 11.78
N SER A 227 -11.07 -3.96 11.39
CA SER A 227 -12.44 -3.61 11.01
C SER A 227 -12.44 -2.54 9.92
N ASN A 228 -13.37 -2.69 8.98
CA ASN A 228 -13.64 -1.76 7.90
C ASN A 228 -15.16 -1.53 7.82
N TYR A 229 -15.59 -0.29 7.75
CA TYR A 229 -16.98 0.10 7.62
C TYR A 229 -17.11 1.18 6.55
N GLY A 230 -18.13 1.05 5.70
CA GLY A 230 -18.36 2.08 4.72
C GLY A 230 -19.79 2.14 4.19
N LEU A 231 -20.05 3.26 3.56
CA LEU A 231 -21.32 3.58 2.90
C LEU A 231 -21.02 4.07 1.49
N ALA A 232 -21.79 3.61 0.53
CA ALA A 232 -21.75 4.11 -0.84
C ALA A 232 -23.13 4.57 -1.29
N PHE A 233 -23.23 5.77 -1.86
CA PHE A 233 -24.45 6.38 -2.35
C PHE A 233 -24.28 6.67 -3.84
N LEU A 234 -25.05 6.01 -4.67
CA LEU A 234 -25.13 6.25 -6.10
C LEU A 234 -26.38 7.06 -6.41
N TRP A 235 -26.20 8.30 -6.85
CA TRP A 235 -27.27 9.19 -7.27
C TRP A 235 -27.33 9.29 -8.80
N GLU A 236 -28.47 8.93 -9.37
CA GLU A 236 -28.72 8.89 -10.82
C GLU A 236 -29.99 9.69 -11.13
N PRO A 237 -29.92 11.03 -11.17
CA PRO A 237 -31.08 11.87 -11.45
C PRO A 237 -31.57 11.79 -12.90
N SER A 238 -30.71 11.37 -13.81
CA SER A 238 -30.99 11.14 -15.23
C SER A 238 -30.12 10.03 -15.79
N ASP A 239 -30.44 9.55 -16.97
CA ASP A 239 -29.63 8.54 -17.68
C ASP A 239 -28.24 9.06 -18.07
N GLN A 240 -28.07 10.38 -18.14
CA GLN A 240 -26.82 11.04 -18.54
C GLN A 240 -25.89 11.35 -17.36
N PHE A 241 -26.37 11.35 -16.14
CA PHE A 241 -25.58 11.78 -14.98
C PHE A 241 -25.64 10.78 -13.83
N ASN A 242 -24.49 10.45 -13.33
CA ASN A 242 -24.37 9.72 -12.08
C ASN A 242 -23.30 10.32 -11.16
N ALA A 243 -23.53 10.20 -9.85
CA ALA A 243 -22.60 10.59 -8.80
C ALA A 243 -22.52 9.46 -7.77
N LEU A 244 -21.34 8.91 -7.54
CA LEU A 244 -21.06 7.89 -6.53
C LEU A 244 -20.20 8.50 -5.43
N LEU A 245 -20.77 8.64 -4.23
CA LEU A 245 -20.05 9.02 -3.02
C LEU A 245 -19.80 7.77 -2.19
N THR A 246 -18.53 7.53 -1.85
CA THR A 246 -18.12 6.47 -0.90
C THR A 246 -17.45 7.09 0.31
N VAL A 247 -17.88 6.68 1.50
CA VAL A 247 -17.29 7.07 2.79
C VAL A 247 -16.87 5.79 3.50
N GLU A 248 -15.64 5.75 3.98
CA GLU A 248 -15.03 4.56 4.54
C GLU A 248 -14.18 4.89 5.76
N GLN A 249 -14.19 4.00 6.74
CA GLN A 249 -13.24 3.99 7.86
C GLN A 249 -12.68 2.60 8.05
N ILE A 250 -11.35 2.50 8.06
CA ILE A 250 -10.58 1.30 8.37
C ILE A 250 -9.90 1.52 9.72
N MET A 251 -10.02 0.54 10.61
CA MET A 251 -9.32 0.51 11.89
C MET A 251 -8.60 -0.84 11.98
N ASP A 252 -7.29 -0.81 11.92
CA ASP A 252 -6.47 -2.01 12.06
C ASP A 252 -5.56 -1.90 13.29
N LYS A 253 -5.80 -2.78 14.26
CA LYS A 253 -5.01 -2.95 15.48
C LYS A 253 -4.37 -4.33 15.52
N SER A 254 -4.07 -4.86 14.35
CA SER A 254 -3.37 -6.14 14.21
C SER A 254 -1.89 -5.97 14.57
N GLN A 255 -1.36 -6.93 15.31
CA GLN A 255 0.07 -6.95 15.61
C GLN A 255 0.87 -7.27 14.35
N LEU A 256 2.09 -6.74 14.30
CA LEU A 256 3.06 -7.03 13.27
C LEU A 256 3.50 -8.49 13.33
N ASP A 257 3.97 -9.00 12.21
CA ASP A 257 4.56 -10.34 12.13
C ASP A 257 5.76 -10.47 13.07
N VAL A 258 5.99 -11.70 13.51
CA VAL A 258 7.03 -12.01 14.46
C VAL A 258 8.33 -12.30 13.74
N TRP A 259 9.35 -11.56 14.08
CA TRP A 259 10.71 -11.82 13.62
C TRP A 259 11.44 -12.73 14.60
N HIS A 260 12.28 -13.59 14.05
CA HIS A 260 13.14 -14.47 14.85
C HIS A 260 14.58 -14.25 14.48
N THR A 261 15.39 -13.96 15.46
CA THR A 261 16.82 -13.97 15.27
C THR A 261 17.36 -15.39 15.43
N ASN A 262 17.79 -15.99 14.34
CA ASN A 262 18.38 -17.32 14.32
C ASN A 262 19.89 -17.25 14.33
N TYR A 263 20.52 -17.30 15.53
CA TYR A 263 21.96 -17.42 15.66
C TYR A 263 22.33 -18.83 16.12
N ASN A 264 23.16 -19.53 15.36
CA ASN A 264 23.71 -20.81 15.79
C ASN A 264 25.03 -20.56 16.58
N MET A 265 24.89 -20.27 17.86
CA MET A 265 26.04 -20.12 18.77
C MET A 265 26.67 -21.44 19.17
N ALA A 266 25.95 -22.56 19.03
CA ALA A 266 26.43 -23.90 19.45
C ALA A 266 27.51 -24.47 18.50
N ALA A 267 27.63 -23.94 17.29
CA ALA A 267 28.58 -24.51 16.30
C ALA A 267 30.06 -24.18 16.58
N GLY A 268 30.38 -23.28 17.49
CA GLY A 268 31.77 -22.96 17.87
C GLY A 268 32.64 -22.44 16.71
N VAL A 269 32.07 -22.25 15.55
CA VAL A 269 32.76 -21.87 14.32
C VAL A 269 32.66 -20.37 14.15
N PHE A 270 33.41 -19.65 14.97
CA PHE A 270 33.73 -18.27 14.67
C PHE A 270 35.04 -18.23 13.90
N GLU A 271 35.01 -18.54 12.62
CA GLU A 271 36.00 -17.98 11.74
C GLU A 271 35.88 -16.46 11.86
N LYS A 272 36.97 -15.77 12.07
CA LYS A 272 36.97 -14.30 12.20
C LYS A 272 36.24 -13.71 11.01
N PRO A 273 35.09 -13.08 11.19
CA PRO A 273 34.34 -12.53 10.07
C PRO A 273 35.23 -11.48 9.36
N THR A 274 35.41 -11.65 8.10
CA THR A 274 36.15 -10.71 7.25
C THR A 274 35.24 -9.58 6.77
N ASP A 275 33.91 -9.82 6.76
CA ASP A 275 32.90 -8.84 6.39
C ASP A 275 32.47 -8.00 7.62
N PRO A 276 32.40 -6.67 7.49
CA PRO A 276 31.87 -5.79 8.54
C PRO A 276 30.44 -6.14 9.01
N ARG A 277 29.60 -6.69 8.11
CA ARG A 277 28.24 -7.12 8.43
C ARG A 277 28.24 -8.35 9.34
N GLU A 278 29.08 -9.33 9.03
CA GLU A 278 29.26 -10.50 9.91
C GLU A 278 29.83 -10.10 11.29
N LYS A 279 30.64 -9.04 11.35
CA LYS A 279 31.14 -8.49 12.63
C LYS A 279 30.03 -7.87 13.46
N ALA A 280 29.08 -7.18 12.84
CA ALA A 280 27.93 -6.62 13.52
C ALA A 280 27.00 -7.72 14.07
N ILE A 281 26.74 -8.75 13.28
CA ILE A 281 25.99 -9.95 13.67
C ILE A 281 26.70 -10.66 14.83
N HIS A 282 28.02 -10.77 14.76
CA HIS A 282 28.83 -11.38 15.83
C HIS A 282 28.77 -10.58 17.14
N LEU A 283 28.72 -9.26 17.05
CA LEU A 283 28.60 -8.38 18.19
C LEU A 283 27.22 -8.49 18.87
N ALA A 284 26.15 -8.56 18.08
CA ALA A 284 24.81 -8.84 18.58
C ALA A 284 24.73 -10.20 19.27
N SER A 285 25.37 -11.22 18.70
CA SER A 285 25.51 -12.56 19.29
C SER A 285 26.24 -12.54 20.64
N LEU A 286 27.33 -11.76 20.75
CA LEU A 286 28.06 -11.56 22.02
C LEU A 286 27.18 -10.88 23.07
N THR A 287 26.39 -9.89 22.67
CA THR A 287 25.48 -9.16 23.56
C THR A 287 24.37 -10.08 24.08
N CYS A 288 23.85 -10.94 23.22
CA CYS A 288 22.91 -12.00 23.60
C CYS A 288 23.51 -12.93 24.66
N THR A 289 24.76 -13.34 24.52
CA THR A 289 25.43 -14.19 25.52
C THR A 289 25.59 -13.48 26.86
N VAL A 290 25.82 -12.18 26.83
CA VAL A 290 25.95 -11.35 28.05
C VAL A 290 24.63 -11.21 28.79
N PHE A 291 23.51 -11.09 28.07
CA PHE A 291 22.17 -10.97 28.68
C PHE A 291 21.53 -12.34 28.99
N GLY A 292 22.12 -13.44 28.50
CA GLY A 292 21.66 -14.81 28.84
C GLY A 292 20.31 -15.22 28.24
N ALA A 293 19.76 -14.41 27.32
CA ALA A 293 18.37 -14.52 26.86
C ALA A 293 18.23 -14.86 25.37
N CYS A 294 19.30 -15.30 24.71
CA CYS A 294 19.25 -15.51 23.26
C CYS A 294 19.07 -16.95 22.85
N ARG A 295 18.23 -17.14 21.84
CA ARG A 295 18.01 -18.42 21.19
C ARG A 295 19.21 -18.80 20.31
N THR A 296 19.60 -20.06 20.38
CA THR A 296 20.73 -20.59 19.62
C THR A 296 20.33 -21.62 18.55
N SER A 297 19.04 -21.73 18.25
CA SER A 297 18.51 -22.70 17.28
C SER A 297 18.32 -22.09 15.90
N THR A 298 18.72 -22.82 14.85
CA THR A 298 18.41 -22.52 13.44
C THR A 298 17.05 -23.05 13.02
N ASP A 299 16.37 -23.82 13.87
CA ASP A 299 15.04 -24.36 13.58
C ASP A 299 14.00 -23.23 13.69
N ILE A 300 12.97 -23.27 12.85
CA ILE A 300 11.81 -22.39 12.99
C ILE A 300 11.19 -22.67 14.35
N PRO A 301 11.18 -21.73 15.26
CA PRO A 301 10.71 -21.99 16.61
C PRO A 301 9.20 -22.20 16.64
N GLY A 302 8.74 -23.11 17.49
CA GLY A 302 7.32 -23.27 17.80
C GLY A 302 6.80 -22.22 18.81
N ASN A 303 7.61 -21.22 19.16
CA ASN A 303 7.29 -20.12 20.08
C ASN A 303 8.14 -18.88 19.73
N ALA A 304 7.67 -17.70 20.10
CA ALA A 304 8.42 -16.46 20.09
C ALA A 304 9.09 -16.19 21.45
N GLU A 305 10.12 -15.35 21.44
CA GLU A 305 10.83 -14.87 22.64
C GLU A 305 11.04 -13.36 22.51
N LEU A 306 9.96 -12.58 22.46
CA LEU A 306 10.04 -11.12 22.34
C LEU A 306 10.00 -10.50 23.74
N ASP A 307 10.92 -9.58 24.03
CA ASP A 307 10.89 -8.78 25.27
C ASP A 307 9.90 -7.62 25.16
N THR A 308 9.74 -7.06 23.96
CA THR A 308 8.73 -6.05 23.64
C THR A 308 7.60 -6.70 22.84
N GLU A 309 6.37 -6.62 23.36
CA GLU A 309 5.19 -7.09 22.61
C GLU A 309 4.91 -6.13 21.46
N HIS A 310 4.81 -6.67 20.25
CA HIS A 310 4.40 -5.88 19.09
C HIS A 310 3.01 -5.32 19.32
N ASP A 311 2.80 -4.05 19.03
CA ASP A 311 1.50 -3.40 18.99
C ASP A 311 1.45 -2.45 17.80
N ALA A 312 0.24 -2.31 17.23
CA ALA A 312 0.05 -1.47 16.07
C ALA A 312 -1.39 -0.96 15.99
N GLU A 313 -1.54 0.25 15.50
CA GLU A 313 -2.83 0.87 15.21
C GLU A 313 -2.70 1.66 13.92
N ASN A 314 -3.65 1.46 12.99
CA ASN A 314 -3.77 2.20 11.76
C ASN A 314 -5.24 2.57 11.55
N ASP A 315 -5.57 3.84 11.67
CA ASP A 315 -6.92 4.40 11.45
C ASP A 315 -6.91 5.17 10.12
N VAL A 316 -7.76 4.77 9.19
CA VAL A 316 -7.87 5.42 7.89
C VAL A 316 -9.30 5.88 7.67
N LYS A 317 -9.47 7.15 7.28
CA LYS A 317 -10.74 7.72 6.83
C LYS A 317 -10.61 8.14 5.38
N ALA A 318 -11.55 7.74 4.55
CA ALA A 318 -11.54 8.06 3.13
C ALA A 318 -12.92 8.52 2.64
N TYR A 319 -12.89 9.55 1.80
CA TYR A 319 -14.07 10.13 1.15
C TYR A 319 -13.76 10.20 -0.34
N THR A 320 -14.54 9.50 -1.16
CA THR A 320 -14.34 9.48 -2.62
C THR A 320 -15.63 9.84 -3.34
N LEU A 321 -15.58 10.82 -4.20
CA LEU A 321 -16.67 11.25 -5.07
C LEU A 321 -16.30 11.00 -6.53
N ASN A 322 -17.04 10.14 -7.19
CA ASN A 322 -16.95 9.89 -8.63
C ASN A 322 -18.17 10.49 -9.33
N LEU A 323 -17.93 11.37 -10.27
CA LEU A 323 -18.96 11.99 -11.12
C LEU A 323 -18.79 11.54 -12.57
N SER A 324 -19.88 11.25 -13.25
CA SER A 324 -19.92 10.97 -14.67
C SER A 324 -21.07 11.69 -15.34
N TYR A 325 -20.79 12.35 -16.46
CA TYR A 325 -21.79 13.05 -17.25
C TYR A 325 -21.63 12.78 -18.73
N ASP A 326 -22.61 12.13 -19.34
CA ASP A 326 -22.65 11.85 -20.77
C ASP A 326 -23.16 13.09 -21.52
N LEU A 327 -22.24 13.81 -22.16
CA LEU A 327 -22.57 14.97 -23.01
C LEU A 327 -23.39 14.55 -24.22
N ASN A 328 -23.08 13.39 -24.78
CA ASN A 328 -23.78 12.72 -25.88
C ASN A 328 -23.33 11.26 -25.94
N GLU A 329 -23.82 10.51 -26.93
CA GLU A 329 -23.52 9.07 -27.13
C GLU A 329 -22.03 8.73 -27.28
N ASN A 330 -21.19 9.73 -27.61
CA ASN A 330 -19.77 9.53 -27.89
C ASN A 330 -18.83 10.19 -26.86
N VAL A 331 -19.36 11.02 -25.97
CA VAL A 331 -18.53 11.85 -25.08
C VAL A 331 -19.05 11.82 -23.65
N THR A 332 -18.17 11.38 -22.75
CA THR A 332 -18.39 11.40 -21.29
C THR A 332 -17.37 12.30 -20.60
N LEU A 333 -17.83 13.11 -19.67
CA LEU A 333 -16.98 13.85 -18.73
C LEU A 333 -16.98 13.11 -17.38
N LYS A 334 -15.79 12.90 -16.82
CA LYS A 334 -15.63 12.31 -15.50
C LYS A 334 -14.86 13.22 -14.57
N ALA A 335 -15.23 13.21 -13.29
CA ALA A 335 -14.45 13.84 -12.24
C ALA A 335 -14.35 12.87 -11.05
N ILE A 336 -13.14 12.70 -10.52
CA ILE A 336 -12.87 11.91 -9.33
C ILE A 336 -12.19 12.82 -8.32
N SER A 337 -12.76 12.92 -7.13
CA SER A 337 -12.18 13.69 -6.02
C SER A 337 -12.11 12.81 -4.78
N SER A 338 -10.99 12.84 -4.09
CA SER A 338 -10.80 12.04 -2.87
C SER A 338 -10.01 12.81 -1.82
N ILE A 339 -10.41 12.59 -0.58
CA ILE A 339 -9.65 12.98 0.63
C ILE A 339 -9.42 11.70 1.42
N ARG A 340 -8.19 11.49 1.88
CA ARG A 340 -7.81 10.35 2.70
C ARG A 340 -6.89 10.82 3.82
N GLU A 341 -7.26 10.46 5.05
CA GLU A 341 -6.52 10.73 6.29
C GLU A 341 -6.11 9.39 6.90
N GLN A 342 -4.91 9.32 7.44
CA GLN A 342 -4.38 8.10 8.03
C GLN A 342 -3.52 8.45 9.26
N ASP A 343 -3.85 7.81 10.39
CA ASP A 343 -3.07 7.84 11.63
C ASP A 343 -2.51 6.45 11.88
N GLU A 344 -1.20 6.33 11.98
CA GLU A 344 -0.52 5.06 12.22
C GLU A 344 0.36 5.16 13.48
N TYR A 345 0.23 4.18 14.36
CA TYR A 345 1.12 3.92 15.49
C TYR A 345 1.62 2.49 15.44
N ARG A 346 2.88 2.27 15.86
CA ARG A 346 3.42 0.95 16.06
C ARG A 346 4.60 0.94 17.03
N ILE A 347 4.73 -0.20 17.74
CA ILE A 347 5.90 -0.55 18.51
C ILE A 347 6.27 -2.00 18.22
N TYR A 348 7.56 -2.28 18.07
CA TYR A 348 8.01 -3.62 17.79
C TYR A 348 9.43 -3.89 18.31
N ASP A 349 9.65 -5.15 18.65
CA ASP A 349 10.95 -5.72 18.95
C ASP A 349 11.71 -5.95 17.64
N TYR A 350 12.72 -5.12 17.38
CA TYR A 350 13.47 -5.16 16.13
C TYR A 350 14.50 -6.29 16.11
N ASP A 351 14.99 -6.73 17.26
CA ASP A 351 16.00 -7.79 17.34
C ASP A 351 15.40 -9.20 17.41
N GLY A 352 14.10 -9.34 17.67
CA GLY A 352 13.39 -10.62 17.67
C GLY A 352 13.86 -11.59 18.74
N SER A 353 14.28 -11.10 19.91
CA SER A 353 14.81 -11.91 21.01
C SER A 353 14.23 -11.48 22.38
N ALA A 354 14.44 -12.32 23.39
CA ALA A 354 14.08 -11.96 24.77
C ALA A 354 15.04 -10.97 25.46
N ALA A 355 16.07 -10.51 24.75
CA ALA A 355 17.00 -9.53 25.28
C ALA A 355 16.53 -8.11 24.89
N PRO A 356 16.48 -7.14 25.79
CA PRO A 356 16.01 -5.79 25.50
C PRO A 356 17.04 -4.99 24.71
N MET A 357 17.32 -5.43 23.47
CA MET A 357 18.40 -4.89 22.67
C MET A 357 17.95 -3.69 21.84
N ILE A 358 16.98 -3.86 20.96
CA ILE A 358 16.50 -2.82 20.05
C ILE A 358 14.98 -2.88 19.96
N THR A 359 14.33 -1.83 20.43
CA THR A 359 12.90 -1.59 20.23
C THR A 359 12.71 -0.35 19.39
N ILE A 360 11.77 -0.40 18.46
CA ILE A 360 11.40 0.73 17.61
C ILE A 360 9.95 1.08 17.85
N GLU A 361 9.69 2.36 18.06
CA GLU A 361 8.37 2.94 18.20
C GLU A 361 8.20 4.04 17.14
N ARG A 362 7.01 4.13 16.54
CA ARG A 362 6.79 5.03 15.42
C ARG A 362 5.36 5.53 15.37
N TRP A 363 5.21 6.80 15.05
CA TRP A 363 3.96 7.47 14.72
C TRP A 363 4.06 8.02 13.30
N ASN A 364 2.95 7.98 12.60
CA ASN A 364 2.86 8.51 11.26
C ASN A 364 1.46 9.06 11.04
N GLU A 365 1.38 10.34 10.69
CA GLU A 365 0.16 11.00 10.21
C GLU A 365 0.34 11.25 8.72
N TYR A 366 -0.64 10.89 7.92
CA TYR A 366 -0.61 11.07 6.48
C TYR A 366 -1.96 11.56 5.98
N GLU A 367 -1.94 12.64 5.20
CA GLU A 367 -3.12 13.18 4.54
C GLU A 367 -2.87 13.27 3.04
N GLN A 368 -3.89 12.99 2.22
CA GLN A 368 -3.85 13.25 0.78
C GLN A 368 -5.18 13.77 0.27
N THR A 369 -5.10 14.66 -0.71
CA THR A 369 -6.22 15.13 -1.52
C THR A 369 -5.89 14.95 -2.99
N SER A 370 -6.86 14.46 -3.78
CA SER A 370 -6.67 14.30 -5.22
C SER A 370 -7.91 14.69 -6.01
N HIS A 371 -7.68 15.26 -7.20
CA HIS A 371 -8.73 15.62 -8.16
C HIS A 371 -8.30 15.23 -9.56
N GLU A 372 -9.11 14.42 -10.24
CA GLU A 372 -8.95 14.12 -11.66
C GLU A 372 -10.17 14.62 -12.43
N PHE A 373 -9.95 15.36 -13.51
CA PHE A 373 -10.98 15.74 -14.47
C PHE A 373 -10.62 15.14 -15.81
N ARG A 374 -11.56 14.38 -16.39
CA ARG A 374 -11.28 13.57 -17.56
C ARG A 374 -12.38 13.72 -18.61
N PHE A 375 -11.96 13.85 -19.84
CA PHE A 375 -12.75 13.76 -21.06
C PHE A 375 -12.53 12.38 -21.67
N GLU A 376 -13.60 11.65 -21.94
CA GLU A 376 -13.59 10.38 -22.64
C GLU A 376 -14.43 10.51 -23.90
N GLY A 377 -13.78 10.35 -25.06
CA GLY A 377 -14.45 10.40 -26.36
C GLY A 377 -14.30 9.06 -27.08
N GLN A 378 -15.39 8.53 -27.61
CA GLN A 378 -15.40 7.29 -28.38
C GLN A 378 -16.22 7.46 -29.66
N TRP A 379 -15.56 7.29 -30.80
CA TRP A 379 -16.14 7.44 -32.13
C TRP A 379 -15.91 6.14 -32.91
N GLU A 380 -16.55 6.00 -34.05
CA GLU A 380 -16.52 4.79 -34.89
C GLU A 380 -15.09 4.25 -35.11
N ASN A 381 -14.13 5.14 -35.40
CA ASN A 381 -12.75 4.74 -35.75
C ASN A 381 -11.68 5.34 -34.85
N SER A 382 -12.04 5.93 -33.72
CA SER A 382 -11.05 6.53 -32.81
C SER A 382 -11.60 6.69 -31.41
N SER A 383 -10.70 6.71 -30.41
CA SER A 383 -10.99 7.08 -29.05
C SER A 383 -9.99 8.11 -28.52
N LEU A 384 -10.41 8.94 -27.62
CA LEU A 384 -9.59 9.94 -26.94
C LEU A 384 -9.91 9.95 -25.46
N ILE A 385 -8.87 9.84 -24.65
CA ILE A 385 -8.91 10.11 -23.22
C ILE A 385 -7.98 11.27 -22.99
N ALA A 386 -8.45 12.33 -22.35
CA ALA A 386 -7.62 13.48 -21.98
C ALA A 386 -8.04 14.00 -20.62
N GLY A 387 -7.10 14.48 -19.82
CA GLY A 387 -7.45 14.97 -18.49
C GLY A 387 -6.35 15.77 -17.81
N VAL A 388 -6.74 16.30 -16.66
CA VAL A 388 -5.85 16.96 -15.72
C VAL A 388 -5.96 16.27 -14.36
N TYR A 389 -4.86 16.24 -13.63
CA TYR A 389 -4.77 15.62 -12.32
C TYR A 389 -4.05 16.55 -11.36
N LEU A 390 -4.66 16.76 -10.20
CA LEU A 390 -4.11 17.54 -9.10
C LEU A 390 -4.01 16.62 -7.88
N TRP A 391 -2.89 16.66 -7.19
CA TRP A 391 -2.64 15.84 -6.02
C TRP A 391 -1.78 16.59 -5.01
N GLU A 392 -2.19 16.51 -3.77
CA GLU A 392 -1.49 17.09 -2.62
C GLU A 392 -1.41 16.03 -1.54
N SER A 393 -0.30 15.95 -0.84
CA SER A 393 -0.17 15.15 0.37
C SER A 393 0.78 15.78 1.36
N GLU A 394 0.52 15.48 2.62
CA GLU A 394 1.39 15.82 3.75
C GLU A 394 1.56 14.57 4.62
N PHE A 395 2.77 14.35 5.10
CA PHE A 395 3.00 13.40 6.18
C PHE A 395 3.88 13.98 7.27
N THR A 396 3.67 13.50 8.49
CA THR A 396 4.57 13.68 9.63
C THR A 396 4.88 12.32 10.21
N GLN A 397 6.16 12.00 10.38
CA GLN A 397 6.62 10.74 10.91
C GLN A 397 7.62 10.97 12.04
N ASP A 398 7.33 10.37 13.20
CA ASP A 398 8.23 10.29 14.34
C ASP A 398 8.73 8.84 14.48
N TRP A 399 10.03 8.69 14.72
CA TRP A 399 10.66 7.40 14.90
C TRP A 399 11.56 7.43 16.13
N VAL A 400 11.29 6.55 17.09
CA VAL A 400 12.09 6.41 18.30
C VAL A 400 12.73 5.03 18.32
N THR A 401 14.06 4.99 18.45
CA THR A 401 14.81 3.76 18.63
C THR A 401 15.37 3.73 20.05
N GLY A 402 15.21 2.62 20.72
CA GLY A 402 15.72 2.41 22.09
C GLY A 402 16.24 0.99 22.30
N GLY A 403 16.68 0.72 23.55
CA GLY A 403 17.17 -0.58 23.98
C GLY A 403 18.60 -0.57 24.53
N GLN A 404 19.03 -1.73 25.05
CA GLN A 404 20.32 -1.88 25.74
C GLN A 404 21.50 -2.04 24.78
N PHE A 405 21.28 -2.33 23.50
CA PHE A 405 22.33 -2.60 22.51
C PHE A 405 23.31 -1.43 22.40
N TRP A 406 22.81 -0.25 22.15
CA TRP A 406 23.62 0.95 22.00
C TRP A 406 24.32 1.33 23.31
N ARG A 407 23.68 1.09 24.46
CA ARG A 407 24.28 1.28 25.77
C ARG A 407 25.48 0.38 25.98
N THR A 408 25.38 -0.88 25.59
CA THR A 408 26.45 -1.87 25.72
C THR A 408 27.58 -1.61 24.74
N LEU A 409 27.24 -1.24 23.49
CA LEU A 409 28.20 -1.03 22.42
C LEU A 409 29.03 0.24 22.60
N PHE A 410 28.40 1.33 23.05
CA PHE A 410 29.03 2.63 23.17
C PHE A 410 29.37 3.03 24.64
N GLY A 411 29.22 2.13 25.57
CA GLY A 411 29.78 2.25 26.93
C GLY A 411 29.13 3.28 27.82
N GLY A 412 27.76 3.48 27.73
CA GLY A 412 27.26 4.24 28.79
C GLY A 412 26.11 5.14 28.72
N LEU A 413 25.81 6.20 28.86
CA LEU A 413 24.64 7.01 29.17
C LEU A 413 23.71 7.09 27.99
N VAL A 414 22.65 6.33 28.05
CA VAL A 414 21.50 6.48 27.17
C VAL A 414 20.47 7.29 27.91
N GLY A 415 19.77 8.17 27.23
CA GLY A 415 18.68 8.93 27.83
C GLY A 415 17.63 8.01 28.44
N THR A 416 17.05 8.43 29.54
CA THR A 416 15.86 7.81 30.10
C THR A 416 14.64 8.61 29.62
N LYS A 417 13.44 8.01 29.69
CA LYS A 417 12.17 8.70 29.42
C LYS A 417 12.09 10.03 30.19
N GLU A 418 12.57 10.06 31.44
CA GLU A 418 12.66 11.27 32.26
C GLU A 418 13.70 12.29 31.74
N GLY A 419 14.79 11.82 31.14
CA GLY A 419 15.79 12.68 30.51
C GLY A 419 15.28 13.38 29.23
N TRP A 420 14.37 12.72 28.51
CA TRP A 420 13.71 13.28 27.35
C TRP A 420 12.51 14.18 27.68
N ALA A 421 11.84 13.96 28.79
CA ALA A 421 10.81 14.87 29.30
C ALA A 421 11.36 16.29 29.56
N THR A 422 12.68 16.43 29.74
CA THR A 422 13.36 17.73 29.78
C THR A 422 13.72 18.30 28.41
N CYS A 423 13.38 17.63 27.31
CA CYS A 423 13.51 18.11 25.95
C CYS A 423 12.86 19.47 25.72
N GLN A 424 11.84 19.80 26.49
CA GLN A 424 11.12 21.06 26.42
C GLN A 424 11.79 22.26 27.10
N GLY A 425 12.91 22.13 27.77
CA GLY A 425 13.25 23.26 28.61
C GLY A 425 14.70 23.66 28.81
N THR A 426 15.73 22.84 28.58
CA THR A 426 17.06 23.27 29.04
C THR A 426 18.28 22.87 28.22
N ASN A 427 18.21 22.00 27.22
CA ASN A 427 19.43 21.47 26.61
C ASN A 427 19.50 21.47 25.07
N GLY A 428 19.10 22.56 24.41
CA GLY A 428 19.40 22.77 23.00
C GLY A 428 18.34 22.29 22.01
N PHE A 429 17.26 21.71 22.48
CA PHE A 429 16.05 21.43 21.66
C PHE A 429 15.09 22.63 21.59
N ASP A 430 15.38 23.75 22.26
CA ASP A 430 14.70 25.03 22.06
C ASP A 430 15.00 25.67 20.69
N ASN A 431 15.19 24.84 19.66
CA ASN A 431 15.26 25.34 18.31
C ASN A 431 13.81 25.52 17.80
N PRO A 432 13.33 26.76 17.56
CA PRO A 432 12.00 26.99 17.04
C PRO A 432 11.76 26.37 15.65
N PHE A 433 12.81 25.87 15.01
CA PHE A 433 12.77 25.14 13.74
C PHE A 433 12.69 23.62 13.92
N PHE A 434 12.59 23.12 15.14
CA PHE A 434 12.56 21.70 15.45
C PHE A 434 11.28 21.38 16.23
N PRO A 435 10.17 21.10 15.55
CA PRO A 435 8.93 20.74 16.22
C PRO A 435 8.91 19.26 16.61
N ILE A 436 10.03 18.72 17.16
CA ILE A 436 9.96 17.39 17.75
C ILE A 436 8.92 17.46 18.86
N ASN A 437 7.81 16.82 18.66
CA ASN A 437 6.82 16.63 19.68
C ASN A 437 7.35 15.60 20.69
N CYS A 438 8.20 16.07 21.60
CA CYS A 438 8.77 15.23 22.65
C CYS A 438 7.68 14.57 23.50
N ASP A 439 6.52 15.19 23.60
CA ASP A 439 5.37 14.64 24.32
C ASP A 439 4.83 13.39 23.63
N ARG A 440 4.73 13.38 22.30
CA ARG A 440 4.29 12.21 21.52
C ARG A 440 5.29 11.05 21.60
N SER A 441 6.56 11.33 21.41
CA SER A 441 7.62 10.31 21.42
C SER A 441 7.83 9.64 22.77
N ILE A 442 7.24 10.17 23.84
CA ILE A 442 7.40 9.67 25.21
C ILE A 442 6.11 9.06 25.75
N GLU A 443 4.95 9.42 25.21
CA GLU A 443 3.64 8.88 25.65
C GLU A 443 3.44 7.42 25.22
N GLY A 444 4.19 6.92 24.24
CA GLY A 444 4.20 5.52 23.84
C GLY A 444 4.62 4.59 24.99
N GLY A 445 4.30 3.34 24.89
CA GLY A 445 4.58 2.32 25.92
C GLY A 445 6.05 1.99 26.17
N PHE A 446 6.99 2.76 25.62
CA PHE A 446 8.41 2.47 25.69
C PHE A 446 9.01 2.85 27.05
N ASP A 447 9.33 1.85 27.88
CA ASP A 447 9.94 2.01 29.21
C ASP A 447 11.47 1.87 29.21
N GLY A 448 12.08 1.70 28.03
CA GLY A 448 13.52 1.48 27.87
C GLY A 448 14.33 2.76 27.66
N PRO A 449 15.67 2.62 27.57
CA PRO A 449 16.55 3.73 27.22
C PRO A 449 16.39 4.11 25.75
N ILE A 450 16.14 5.38 25.47
CA ILE A 450 16.04 5.95 24.12
C ILE A 450 17.44 6.29 23.62
N THR A 451 17.74 5.93 22.38
CA THR A 451 19.06 6.15 21.75
C THR A 451 19.01 7.08 20.56
N GLN A 452 17.89 7.10 19.86
CA GLN A 452 17.70 7.91 18.67
C GLN A 452 16.27 8.38 18.58
N ILE A 453 16.07 9.62 18.14
CA ILE A 453 14.79 10.14 17.65
C ILE A 453 15.03 10.67 16.25
N LEU A 454 14.15 10.32 15.35
CA LEU A 454 14.04 10.88 14.01
C LEU A 454 12.66 11.50 13.87
N TYR A 455 12.61 12.70 13.34
CA TYR A 455 11.40 13.41 12.93
C TYR A 455 11.51 13.78 11.47
N GLU A 456 10.46 13.60 10.73
CA GLU A 456 10.38 14.03 9.35
C GLU A 456 8.95 14.44 8.98
N THR A 457 8.84 15.45 8.14
CA THR A 457 7.59 15.86 7.52
C THR A 457 7.85 16.24 6.08
N GLN A 458 6.90 15.95 5.20
CA GLN A 458 6.98 16.33 3.80
C GLN A 458 5.62 16.74 3.28
N GLU A 459 5.59 17.91 2.64
CA GLU A 459 4.50 18.36 1.80
C GLU A 459 4.84 18.03 0.35
N THR A 460 3.89 17.53 -0.43
CA THR A 460 4.07 17.24 -1.85
C THR A 460 2.88 17.76 -2.63
N GLU A 461 3.15 18.56 -3.66
CA GLU A 461 2.17 19.03 -4.63
C GLU A 461 2.49 18.44 -6.02
N SER A 462 1.49 17.93 -6.73
CA SER A 462 1.67 17.41 -8.09
C SER A 462 0.53 17.83 -9.01
N THR A 463 0.90 18.36 -10.17
CA THR A 463 -0.04 18.74 -11.23
C THR A 463 0.34 18.02 -12.51
N ALA A 464 -0.65 17.45 -13.21
CA ALA A 464 -0.40 16.77 -14.47
C ALA A 464 -1.50 17.03 -15.51
N ALA A 465 -1.09 16.97 -16.77
CA ALA A 465 -1.98 16.94 -17.91
C ALA A 465 -1.62 15.74 -18.81
N PHE A 466 -2.62 15.00 -19.26
CA PHE A 466 -2.41 13.79 -20.03
C PHE A 466 -3.43 13.61 -21.14
N PHE A 467 -3.04 12.84 -22.16
CA PHE A 467 -3.96 12.33 -23.17
C PHE A 467 -3.50 10.97 -23.69
N GLN A 468 -4.42 10.20 -24.20
CA GLN A 468 -4.19 9.02 -25.03
C GLN A 468 -5.21 9.01 -26.17
N TYR A 469 -4.72 8.97 -27.40
CA TYR A 469 -5.53 8.89 -28.60
C TYR A 469 -5.25 7.57 -29.32
N GLU A 470 -6.32 6.88 -29.70
CA GLU A 470 -6.26 5.67 -30.49
C GLU A 470 -7.07 5.85 -31.76
N ARG A 471 -6.55 5.33 -32.86
CA ARG A 471 -7.21 5.38 -34.17
C ARG A 471 -7.11 4.05 -34.91
N ASN A 472 -8.23 3.55 -35.37
CA ASN A 472 -8.31 2.46 -36.32
C ASN A 472 -7.90 2.98 -37.70
N VAL A 473 -6.68 2.64 -38.15
CA VAL A 473 -6.14 3.03 -39.45
C VAL A 473 -6.73 2.16 -40.58
N THR A 474 -7.01 0.90 -40.21
CA THR A 474 -7.76 -0.06 -41.04
C THR A 474 -8.74 -0.80 -40.16
N GLU A 475 -9.59 -1.66 -40.72
CA GLU A 475 -10.48 -2.54 -39.97
C GLU A 475 -9.74 -3.47 -38.97
N LYS A 476 -8.43 -3.69 -39.19
CA LYS A 476 -7.61 -4.62 -38.35
C LYS A 476 -6.46 -3.95 -37.61
N LEU A 477 -6.11 -2.72 -37.96
CA LEU A 477 -4.94 -2.04 -37.38
C LEU A 477 -5.36 -0.78 -36.67
N ALA A 478 -5.14 -0.76 -35.35
CA ALA A 478 -5.23 0.42 -34.50
C ALA A 478 -3.83 0.93 -34.09
N LEU A 479 -3.67 2.24 -34.07
CA LEU A 479 -2.48 2.92 -33.56
C LEU A 479 -2.85 3.77 -32.35
N THR A 480 -2.02 3.72 -31.32
CA THR A 480 -2.17 4.48 -30.08
C THR A 480 -1.00 5.44 -29.89
N VAL A 481 -1.29 6.67 -29.48
CA VAL A 481 -0.31 7.65 -29.02
C VAL A 481 -0.81 8.28 -27.74
N GLY A 482 0.07 8.45 -26.77
CA GLY A 482 -0.25 9.12 -25.51
C GLY A 482 0.94 9.89 -24.96
N ALA A 483 0.64 10.88 -24.17
CA ALA A 483 1.63 11.64 -23.41
C ALA A 483 1.03 12.14 -22.10
N ARG A 484 1.88 12.28 -21.11
CA ARG A 484 1.58 12.93 -19.83
C ARG A 484 2.74 13.83 -19.45
N TRP A 485 2.45 15.06 -19.14
CA TRP A 485 3.35 15.96 -18.44
C TRP A 485 2.93 16.02 -16.98
N THR A 486 3.90 15.94 -16.07
CA THR A 486 3.70 16.01 -14.63
C THR A 486 4.72 16.98 -14.05
N GLU A 487 4.29 17.90 -13.23
CA GLU A 487 5.12 18.75 -12.39
C GLU A 487 4.89 18.34 -10.93
N GLU A 488 5.98 18.18 -10.17
CA GLU A 488 5.93 17.83 -8.76
C GLU A 488 6.88 18.70 -7.95
N GLU A 489 6.41 19.23 -6.84
CA GLU A 489 7.19 19.97 -5.85
C GLU A 489 7.10 19.28 -4.49
N LYS A 490 8.25 19.11 -3.81
CA LYS A 490 8.33 18.55 -2.47
C LYS A 490 9.07 19.49 -1.54
N HIS A 491 8.47 19.77 -0.38
CA HIS A 491 9.09 20.46 0.73
C HIS A 491 9.28 19.47 1.87
N PHE A 492 10.52 19.24 2.28
CA PHE A 492 10.90 18.23 3.24
C PHE A 492 11.66 18.83 4.41
N ILE A 493 11.21 18.52 5.62
CA ILE A 493 11.87 18.90 6.86
C ILE A 493 12.19 17.63 7.64
N ALA A 494 13.45 17.44 8.01
CA ALA A 494 13.87 16.33 8.83
C ALA A 494 14.77 16.76 9.96
N GLY A 495 14.67 16.04 11.06
CA GLY A 495 15.51 16.23 12.22
C GLY A 495 15.87 14.94 12.92
N GLN A 496 17.12 14.84 13.34
CA GLN A 496 17.65 13.67 13.99
C GLN A 496 18.45 14.02 15.24
N ALA A 497 18.20 13.31 16.33
CA ALA A 497 18.93 13.42 17.56
C ALA A 497 19.47 12.05 18.02
N TYR A 498 20.75 11.98 18.32
CA TYR A 498 21.39 10.82 18.94
C TYR A 498 21.85 11.16 20.34
N LEU A 499 21.61 10.24 21.27
CA LEU A 499 22.25 10.23 22.57
C LEU A 499 23.41 9.23 22.55
N SER A 500 24.64 9.70 22.51
CA SER A 500 25.81 8.85 22.70
C SER A 500 26.53 9.18 24.01
N SER A 501 27.13 8.17 24.65
CA SER A 501 27.91 8.33 25.86
C SER A 501 29.13 9.24 25.70
N VAL A 502 29.72 9.26 24.52
CA VAL A 502 30.86 10.13 24.18
C VAL A 502 30.41 11.58 24.03
N ALA A 503 29.18 11.79 23.55
CA ALA A 503 28.58 13.11 23.43
C ALA A 503 28.07 13.63 24.80
N ALA A 504 27.56 12.77 25.66
CA ALA A 504 27.09 13.13 27.01
C ALA A 504 28.24 13.65 27.90
N GLN A 505 29.47 13.16 27.70
CA GLN A 505 30.65 13.70 28.41
C GLN A 505 31.01 15.13 28.00
N ARG A 506 30.40 15.67 26.92
CA ARG A 506 30.70 16.98 26.37
C ARG A 506 29.47 17.92 26.25
N ASP A 507 28.39 17.64 26.96
CA ASP A 507 27.11 18.37 26.82
C ASP A 507 26.58 18.46 25.38
N ARG A 508 26.69 17.38 24.59
CA ARG A 508 26.41 17.46 23.17
C ARG A 508 25.53 16.33 22.69
N GLN A 509 24.36 16.75 22.30
CA GLN A 509 23.50 16.02 21.41
C GLN A 509 24.01 16.28 19.98
N PHE A 510 24.13 15.23 19.17
CA PHE A 510 24.28 15.40 17.75
C PHE A 510 22.89 15.64 17.18
N ILE A 511 22.65 16.83 16.70
CA ILE A 511 21.40 17.21 16.06
C ILE A 511 21.73 17.47 14.59
N GLY A 512 21.06 16.72 13.71
CA GLY A 512 20.98 17.02 12.29
C GLY A 512 19.63 17.66 11.99
N TYR A 513 19.62 18.62 11.10
CA TYR A 513 18.41 19.29 10.62
C TYR A 513 18.52 19.51 9.11
N ALA A 514 17.43 19.28 8.41
CA ALA A 514 17.28 19.60 7.00
C ALA A 514 15.97 20.33 6.77
N ASP A 515 15.98 21.31 5.88
CA ASP A 515 14.82 22.01 5.35
C ASP A 515 15.09 22.17 3.85
N LEU A 516 14.49 21.30 3.07
CA LEU A 516 14.82 21.09 1.66
C LEU A 516 13.57 21.27 0.81
N ASN A 517 13.75 21.89 -0.34
CA ASN A 517 12.70 22.05 -1.34
C ASN A 517 13.27 21.69 -2.71
N ASN A 518 12.55 20.89 -3.47
CA ASN A 518 12.90 20.63 -4.85
C ASN A 518 11.67 20.42 -5.72
N LYS A 519 11.87 20.65 -7.02
CA LYS A 519 10.81 20.60 -8.03
C LYS A 519 11.32 19.86 -9.26
N TRP A 520 10.51 18.95 -9.77
CA TRP A 520 10.78 18.18 -10.98
C TRP A 520 9.61 18.33 -11.96
N ASP A 521 9.92 18.30 -13.25
CA ASP A 521 8.92 18.21 -14.31
C ASP A 521 9.30 17.07 -15.27
N GLU A 522 8.32 16.19 -15.55
CA GLU A 522 8.56 14.96 -16.28
C GLU A 522 7.52 14.72 -17.36
N THR A 523 7.95 14.13 -18.47
CA THR A 523 7.06 13.75 -19.56
C THR A 523 7.19 12.26 -19.85
N SER A 524 6.06 11.54 -19.78
CA SER A 524 5.99 10.12 -20.12
C SER A 524 5.23 9.94 -21.43
N LEU A 525 5.80 9.20 -22.37
CA LEU A 525 5.25 8.92 -23.70
C LEU A 525 4.74 7.48 -23.80
N LYS A 526 3.77 7.28 -24.69
CA LYS A 526 3.25 5.96 -25.06
C LYS A 526 2.97 5.88 -26.54
N PHE A 527 3.42 4.81 -27.16
CA PHE A 527 3.09 4.45 -28.54
C PHE A 527 2.63 2.99 -28.58
N GLY A 528 1.62 2.70 -29.39
CA GLY A 528 1.09 1.35 -29.50
C GLY A 528 0.60 1.05 -30.91
N ALA A 529 0.65 -0.22 -31.26
CA ALA A 529 0.02 -0.77 -32.46
C ALA A 529 -0.66 -2.08 -32.12
N THR A 530 -1.92 -2.19 -32.47
CA THR A 530 -2.72 -3.41 -32.25
C THR A 530 -3.18 -3.92 -33.63
N TYR A 531 -2.96 -5.21 -33.87
CA TYR A 531 -3.42 -5.87 -35.10
C TYR A 531 -4.35 -7.02 -34.78
N GLU A 532 -5.60 -6.91 -35.17
CA GLU A 532 -6.62 -7.94 -35.03
C GLU A 532 -6.46 -8.98 -36.15
N LEU A 533 -6.09 -10.21 -35.78
CA LEU A 533 -6.03 -11.32 -36.70
C LEU A 533 -7.44 -11.74 -37.10
N ASP A 534 -8.31 -11.84 -36.12
CA ASP A 534 -9.75 -12.11 -36.20
C ASP A 534 -10.44 -11.66 -34.88
N GLU A 535 -11.74 -11.92 -34.73
CA GLU A 535 -12.56 -11.51 -33.55
C GLU A 535 -12.05 -12.03 -32.20
N ASN A 536 -11.25 -13.07 -32.19
CA ASN A 536 -10.78 -13.76 -30.99
C ASN A 536 -9.26 -13.71 -30.79
N ARG A 537 -8.51 -13.09 -31.71
CA ARG A 537 -7.04 -13.09 -31.66
C ARG A 537 -6.46 -11.74 -32.07
N MET A 538 -5.57 -11.23 -31.24
CA MET A 538 -4.82 -10.02 -31.56
C MET A 538 -3.33 -10.15 -31.26
N ILE A 539 -2.53 -9.37 -31.96
CA ILE A 539 -1.12 -9.09 -31.67
C ILE A 539 -1.01 -7.60 -31.37
N TYR A 540 -0.20 -7.27 -30.38
CA TYR A 540 0.09 -5.88 -30.09
C TYR A 540 1.59 -5.65 -29.88
N ALA A 541 2.03 -4.44 -30.18
CA ALA A 541 3.34 -3.94 -29.79
C ALA A 541 3.15 -2.58 -29.10
N SER A 542 3.89 -2.35 -28.03
CA SER A 542 3.84 -1.08 -27.29
C SER A 542 5.23 -0.61 -26.86
N PHE A 543 5.39 0.70 -26.84
CA PHE A 543 6.44 1.44 -26.17
C PHE A 543 5.80 2.28 -25.10
N SER A 544 6.30 2.24 -23.88
CA SER A 544 5.79 3.02 -22.76
C SER A 544 6.90 3.50 -21.85
N GLU A 545 6.76 4.71 -21.38
CA GLU A 545 7.63 5.34 -20.40
C GLU A 545 6.88 5.54 -19.08
N GLY A 546 7.64 5.63 -18.02
CA GLY A 546 7.20 6.02 -16.68
C GLY A 546 8.37 6.53 -15.88
N PHE A 547 8.10 7.24 -14.82
CA PHE A 547 9.10 7.70 -13.88
C PHE A 547 8.67 7.41 -12.43
N HIS A 548 9.64 7.25 -11.58
CA HIS A 548 9.52 7.19 -10.14
C HIS A 548 10.05 8.51 -9.58
N SER A 549 9.27 9.19 -8.76
CA SER A 549 9.56 10.54 -8.31
C SER A 549 10.89 10.66 -7.59
N GLY A 550 11.58 11.78 -7.79
CA GLY A 550 12.67 12.22 -6.95
C GLY A 550 12.21 12.56 -5.53
N GLY A 551 13.13 12.71 -4.62
CA GLY A 551 12.78 12.96 -3.22
C GLY A 551 13.99 13.17 -2.32
N PHE A 552 13.72 12.98 -1.03
CA PHE A 552 14.68 13.17 0.04
C PHE A 552 14.75 11.90 0.89
N PHE A 553 15.96 11.60 1.37
CA PHE A 553 16.19 10.43 2.22
C PHE A 553 15.95 10.76 3.69
N GLY A 554 14.80 10.38 4.25
CA GLY A 554 14.40 10.74 5.61
C GLY A 554 15.19 10.02 6.69
N VAL A 555 15.41 8.71 6.54
CA VAL A 555 16.14 7.88 7.52
C VAL A 555 17.65 7.93 7.28
N ASN A 556 18.24 9.12 7.33
CA ASN A 556 19.68 9.26 7.20
C ASN A 556 20.39 8.99 8.52
N GLN A 557 21.36 8.09 8.52
CA GLN A 557 22.22 7.84 9.68
C GLN A 557 23.38 8.83 9.80
N ASN A 558 23.61 9.62 8.78
CA ASN A 558 24.69 10.60 8.78
C ASN A 558 24.19 12.03 8.95
N ILE A 559 24.03 12.46 10.16
CA ILE A 559 23.49 13.76 10.59
C ILE A 559 24.12 14.99 9.89
N ARG A 560 25.24 14.83 9.24
CA ARG A 560 26.01 15.96 8.67
C ARG A 560 25.74 16.23 7.20
N ASP A 561 25.01 15.34 6.53
CA ASP A 561 24.89 15.35 5.07
C ASP A 561 23.43 15.28 4.55
N PHE A 562 22.43 15.70 5.32
CA PHE A 562 21.04 15.77 4.85
C PHE A 562 20.89 16.51 3.50
N GLU A 563 21.70 17.54 3.25
CA GLU A 563 21.69 18.26 1.98
C GLU A 563 22.17 17.41 0.78
N ARG A 564 22.83 16.25 1.04
CA ARG A 564 23.33 15.33 0.00
C ARG A 564 22.38 14.18 -0.28
N ASP A 565 21.36 14.03 0.52
CA ASP A 565 20.46 12.89 0.46
C ASP A 565 19.19 13.18 -0.34
N GLN A 566 19.26 14.15 -1.22
CA GLN A 566 18.33 14.35 -2.29
C GLN A 566 18.67 13.38 -3.44
N TYR A 567 17.63 12.76 -4.02
CA TYR A 567 17.77 11.91 -5.20
C TYR A 567 16.84 12.37 -6.31
N ASP A 568 17.30 12.20 -7.54
CA ASP A 568 16.57 12.54 -8.75
C ASP A 568 15.57 11.42 -9.15
N PRO A 569 14.61 11.70 -10.04
CA PRO A 569 13.69 10.69 -10.56
C PRO A 569 14.40 9.52 -11.23
N GLU A 570 13.85 8.31 -11.04
CA GLU A 570 14.22 7.11 -11.80
C GLU A 570 13.30 6.99 -13.03
N TYR A 571 13.83 6.59 -14.16
CA TYR A 571 13.10 6.43 -15.41
C TYR A 571 13.01 4.97 -15.83
N ALA A 572 11.86 4.59 -16.35
CA ALA A 572 11.64 3.28 -16.92
C ALA A 572 11.08 3.38 -18.34
N THR A 573 11.73 2.68 -19.26
CA THR A 573 11.29 2.49 -20.64
C THR A 573 10.99 1.02 -20.89
N SER A 574 9.83 0.72 -21.48
CA SER A 574 9.43 -0.64 -21.80
C SER A 574 9.02 -0.78 -23.27
N ILE A 575 9.55 -1.82 -23.92
CA ILE A 575 9.07 -2.31 -25.19
C ILE A 575 8.43 -3.67 -24.94
N GLU A 576 7.16 -3.84 -25.34
CA GLU A 576 6.42 -5.07 -25.16
C GLU A 576 5.79 -5.53 -26.48
N LEU A 577 5.87 -6.83 -26.74
CA LEU A 577 5.16 -7.52 -27.83
C LEU A 577 4.27 -8.59 -27.23
N GLY A 578 2.97 -8.55 -27.51
CA GLY A 578 2.03 -9.50 -26.96
C GLY A 578 1.12 -10.15 -27.99
N PHE A 579 0.61 -11.30 -27.60
CA PHE A 579 -0.43 -12.05 -28.32
C PHE A 579 -1.51 -12.41 -27.33
N LYS A 580 -2.77 -12.15 -27.69
CA LYS A 580 -3.95 -12.54 -26.91
C LYS A 580 -4.90 -13.34 -27.76
N SER A 581 -5.47 -14.38 -27.19
CA SER A 581 -6.41 -15.25 -27.92
C SER A 581 -7.42 -15.93 -27.02
N MET A 582 -8.63 -16.09 -27.55
CA MET A 582 -9.66 -16.99 -27.04
C MET A 582 -9.84 -18.12 -28.06
N MET A 583 -9.72 -19.36 -27.61
CA MET A 583 -9.74 -20.56 -28.47
C MET A 583 -10.74 -21.59 -27.95
N LEU A 584 -11.03 -22.61 -28.76
CA LEU A 584 -11.89 -23.75 -28.42
C LEU A 584 -13.28 -23.31 -27.96
N ASP A 585 -13.94 -22.43 -28.72
CA ASP A 585 -15.26 -21.87 -28.38
C ASP A 585 -15.25 -21.19 -27.01
N ASN A 586 -14.29 -20.29 -26.79
CA ASN A 586 -14.06 -19.53 -25.55
C ASN A 586 -13.75 -20.37 -24.30
N ARG A 587 -13.28 -21.62 -24.48
CA ARG A 587 -12.89 -22.50 -23.36
C ARG A 587 -11.40 -22.44 -23.02
N LEU A 588 -10.59 -21.82 -23.85
CA LEU A 588 -9.15 -21.64 -23.63
C LEU A 588 -8.76 -20.18 -23.90
N ARG A 589 -8.30 -19.50 -22.85
CA ARG A 589 -7.64 -18.19 -22.94
C ARG A 589 -6.14 -18.41 -22.94
N PHE A 590 -5.46 -17.92 -23.99
CA PHE A 590 -4.02 -18.02 -24.12
C PHE A 590 -3.42 -16.67 -24.47
N ASN A 591 -2.72 -16.07 -23.51
CA ASN A 591 -2.09 -14.76 -23.61
C ASN A 591 -0.59 -14.89 -23.32
N VAL A 592 0.23 -14.27 -24.18
CA VAL A 592 1.69 -14.24 -24.05
C VAL A 592 2.18 -12.83 -24.26
N ALA A 593 3.12 -12.38 -23.45
CA ALA A 593 3.83 -11.12 -23.65
C ALA A 593 5.34 -11.33 -23.46
N ALA A 594 6.12 -10.77 -24.37
CA ALA A 594 7.57 -10.63 -24.24
C ALA A 594 7.89 -9.14 -24.10
N PHE A 595 8.74 -8.81 -23.14
CA PHE A 595 9.07 -7.42 -22.83
C PHE A 595 10.55 -7.22 -22.55
N ARG A 596 11.00 -5.98 -22.76
CA ARG A 596 12.31 -5.49 -22.33
C ARG A 596 12.09 -4.17 -21.60
N ASN A 597 12.50 -4.12 -20.34
CA ASN A 597 12.50 -2.90 -19.53
C ASN A 597 13.94 -2.41 -19.39
N GLU A 598 14.15 -1.12 -19.55
CA GLU A 598 15.38 -0.41 -19.27
C GLU A 598 15.10 0.63 -18.19
N PHE A 599 16.00 0.73 -17.22
CA PHE A 599 15.92 1.67 -16.11
C PHE A 599 17.13 2.56 -16.14
N GLU A 600 16.93 3.85 -16.02
CA GLU A 600 17.97 4.88 -15.91
C GLU A 600 17.84 5.55 -14.54
N ASP A 601 18.97 5.92 -13.94
CA ASP A 601 19.07 6.60 -12.63
C ASP A 601 18.32 5.85 -11.50
N LYS A 602 18.48 4.51 -11.47
CA LYS A 602 17.75 3.64 -10.56
C LYS A 602 18.03 3.98 -9.10
N GLN A 603 16.94 4.19 -8.36
CA GLN A 603 16.96 4.48 -6.93
C GLN A 603 17.19 3.19 -6.13
N GLU A 604 18.31 3.11 -5.41
CA GLU A 604 18.63 2.01 -4.52
C GLU A 604 19.20 2.53 -3.20
N SER A 605 18.76 1.95 -2.08
CA SER A 605 19.31 2.26 -0.76
C SER A 605 20.43 1.28 -0.41
N PHE A 606 21.56 1.80 0.00
CA PHE A 606 22.65 1.02 0.57
C PHE A 606 22.73 1.30 2.08
N VAL A 607 22.62 0.25 2.88
CA VAL A 607 22.73 0.30 4.35
C VAL A 607 24.11 -0.13 4.80
#